data_45a3057a9c7395463b434b9ec769c1e7
#
_entry.id   45a3057a9c7395463b434b9ec769c1e7
#
_cell.length_a   1.000
_cell.length_b   1.000
_cell.length_c   1.000
_cell.angle_alpha   90.00
_cell.angle_beta   90.00
_cell.angle_gamma   90.00
#
_symmetry.space_group_name_H-M   'P 1'
#
loop_
_entity.id
_entity.type
_entity.pdbx_description
1 polymer ?
#
loop_
_entity_poly.entity_id
_entity_poly.type
_entity_poly.pdbx_seq_one_letter_code
_entity_poly.pdbx_strand_id
1 'polypeptide(L)'
;MASIRKEILTSASIDEVWDAIRDIGALHTRLVPGFVVDTKLELGERIVTFGNGLIVREPIVDIDDKAQRLVWSAIGGSLTHYNASVQVFANMDGQTRVVWIADLLPHEAARDIGLMMEQGMTVMKDTLDRLAG
;
A
#
# COMPACT_ATOMS: atom_id res chain seq x y z
N MET A 1 -8.32 9.14 17.07
CA MET A 1 -7.77 8.69 15.80
C MET A 1 -6.76 7.59 16.04
N ALA A 2 -6.76 6.55 15.23
CA ALA A 2 -5.74 5.52 15.29
C ALA A 2 -4.72 5.73 14.18
N SER A 3 -3.47 5.44 14.48
CA SER A 3 -2.38 5.45 13.50
C SER A 3 -1.68 4.11 13.56
N ILE A 4 -1.57 3.45 12.41
CA ILE A 4 -0.99 2.11 12.28
C ILE A 4 0.21 2.19 11.37
N ARG A 5 1.32 1.59 11.80
CA ARG A 5 2.55 1.54 11.02
C ARG A 5 2.98 0.09 10.84
N LYS A 6 3.20 -0.31 9.59
CA LYS A 6 3.75 -1.63 9.25
C LYS A 6 4.93 -1.43 8.32
N GLU A 7 5.93 -2.29 8.43
CA GLU A 7 7.08 -2.22 7.53
C GLU A 7 7.59 -3.60 7.15
N ILE A 8 8.23 -3.66 5.98
CA ILE A 8 8.91 -4.85 5.49
C ILE A 8 10.29 -4.48 4.98
N LEU A 9 11.16 -5.47 4.95
CA LEU A 9 12.43 -5.41 4.24
C LEU A 9 12.35 -6.34 3.02
N THR A 10 12.87 -5.88 1.90
CA THR A 10 12.93 -6.65 0.66
C THR A 10 14.30 -6.58 0.03
N SER A 11 14.67 -7.62 -0.68
CA SER A 11 15.93 -7.68 -1.44
C SER A 11 15.86 -6.94 -2.78
N ALA A 12 14.68 -6.53 -3.22
CA ALA A 12 14.53 -5.71 -4.43
C ALA A 12 15.18 -4.34 -4.24
N SER A 13 15.68 -3.74 -5.32
CA SER A 13 16.30 -2.42 -5.26
C SER A 13 15.26 -1.33 -4.96
N ILE A 14 15.71 -0.20 -4.44
CA ILE A 14 14.85 0.97 -4.18
C ILE A 14 14.08 1.35 -5.45
N ASP A 15 14.76 1.39 -6.59
CA ASP A 15 14.15 1.81 -7.85
C ASP A 15 13.10 0.81 -8.34
N GLU A 16 13.36 -0.49 -8.22
CA GLU A 16 12.39 -1.53 -8.55
C GLU A 16 11.15 -1.45 -7.66
N VAL A 17 11.36 -1.25 -6.36
CA VAL A 17 10.28 -1.14 -5.39
C VAL A 17 9.42 0.09 -5.66
N TRP A 18 10.07 1.25 -5.83
CA TRP A 18 9.33 2.49 -6.09
C TRP A 18 8.58 2.44 -7.42
N ASP A 19 9.19 1.87 -8.46
CA ASP A 19 8.54 1.72 -9.76
C ASP A 19 7.23 0.91 -9.65
N ALA A 20 7.22 -0.15 -8.85
CA ALA A 20 6.02 -0.95 -8.61
C ALA A 20 4.97 -0.19 -7.79
N ILE A 21 5.38 0.57 -6.78
CA ILE A 21 4.46 1.33 -5.92
C ILE A 21 3.80 2.47 -6.69
N ARG A 22 4.58 3.25 -7.46
CA ARG A 22 4.07 4.39 -8.18
C ARG A 22 3.16 4.02 -9.35
N ASP A 23 3.21 2.79 -9.80
CA ASP A 23 2.33 2.27 -10.85
C ASP A 23 0.96 1.93 -10.25
N ILE A 24 0.20 2.97 -9.94
CA ILE A 24 -1.03 2.88 -9.14
C ILE A 24 -2.13 2.04 -9.78
N GLY A 25 -2.12 1.88 -11.10
CA GLY A 25 -3.09 1.03 -11.82
C GLY A 25 -2.70 -0.44 -11.84
N ALA A 26 -1.51 -0.79 -11.41
CA ALA A 26 -0.98 -2.16 -11.40
C ALA A 26 -0.81 -2.73 -9.99
N LEU A 27 -1.56 -2.23 -9.02
CA LEU A 27 -1.53 -2.68 -7.63
C LEU A 27 -1.76 -4.19 -7.50
N HIS A 28 -2.68 -4.72 -8.29
CA HIS A 28 -3.08 -6.14 -8.27
C HIS A 28 -2.13 -7.07 -9.03
N THR A 29 -1.18 -6.53 -9.79
CA THR A 29 -0.24 -7.35 -10.58
C THR A 29 1.21 -7.18 -10.14
N ARG A 30 1.60 -5.97 -9.78
CA ARG A 30 3.00 -5.64 -9.49
C ARG A 30 3.32 -5.56 -8.00
N LEU A 31 2.33 -5.40 -7.14
CA LEU A 31 2.60 -5.10 -5.73
C LEU A 31 1.96 -6.11 -4.77
N VAL A 32 0.66 -6.32 -4.85
CA VAL A 32 -0.08 -7.16 -3.90
C VAL A 32 -1.06 -8.13 -4.59
N PRO A 33 -0.57 -8.98 -5.52
CA PRO A 33 -1.44 -9.89 -6.26
C PRO A 33 -2.17 -10.87 -5.32
N GLY A 34 -3.48 -11.03 -5.53
CA GLY A 34 -4.33 -11.88 -4.70
C GLY A 34 -4.91 -11.17 -3.48
N PHE A 35 -4.15 -10.33 -2.81
CA PHE A 35 -4.67 -9.43 -1.78
C PHE A 35 -5.60 -8.39 -2.43
N VAL A 36 -5.17 -7.84 -3.56
CA VAL A 36 -5.99 -7.06 -4.47
C VAL A 36 -6.11 -7.82 -5.78
N VAL A 37 -7.31 -7.95 -6.32
CA VAL A 37 -7.58 -8.74 -7.53
C VAL A 37 -7.87 -7.89 -8.75
N ASP A 38 -8.24 -6.62 -8.59
CA ASP A 38 -8.48 -5.69 -9.68
C ASP A 38 -8.22 -4.26 -9.25
N THR A 39 -7.76 -3.44 -10.18
CA THR A 39 -7.52 -2.01 -9.98
C THR A 39 -7.94 -1.27 -11.23
N LYS A 40 -8.81 -0.27 -11.08
CA LYS A 40 -9.24 0.58 -12.19
C LYS A 40 -8.89 2.02 -11.89
N LEU A 41 -8.37 2.75 -12.88
CA LEU A 41 -8.07 4.16 -12.73
C LEU A 41 -9.23 5.00 -13.26
N GLU A 42 -9.63 5.98 -12.46
CA GLU A 42 -10.55 7.05 -12.82
C GLU A 42 -9.90 8.39 -12.45
N LEU A 43 -10.48 9.49 -12.85
CA LEU A 43 -9.89 10.83 -12.63
C LEU A 43 -9.41 11.03 -11.19
N GLY A 44 -8.09 10.99 -11.00
CA GLY A 44 -7.46 11.27 -9.71
C GLY A 44 -7.60 10.19 -8.65
N GLU A 45 -8.19 9.04 -8.99
CA GLU A 45 -8.38 7.96 -8.00
C GLU A 45 -8.26 6.58 -8.64
N ARG A 46 -8.06 5.56 -7.80
CA ARG A 46 -8.14 4.18 -8.22
C ARG A 46 -9.29 3.48 -7.49
N ILE A 47 -9.92 2.54 -8.18
CA ILE A 47 -10.96 1.69 -7.61
C ILE A 47 -10.36 0.31 -7.42
N VAL A 48 -10.27 -0.11 -6.16
CA VAL A 48 -9.55 -1.32 -5.75
C VAL A 48 -10.56 -2.38 -5.34
N THR A 49 -10.45 -3.56 -5.94
CA THR A 49 -11.21 -4.74 -5.53
C THR A 49 -10.27 -5.68 -4.79
N PHE A 50 -10.56 -5.91 -3.52
CA PHE A 50 -9.79 -6.82 -2.67
C PHE A 50 -10.21 -8.28 -2.92
N GLY A 51 -9.33 -9.22 -2.53
CA GLY A 51 -9.58 -10.65 -2.71
C GLY A 51 -10.82 -11.16 -1.98
N ASN A 52 -11.26 -10.48 -0.93
CA ASN A 52 -12.50 -10.81 -0.20
C ASN A 52 -13.77 -10.21 -0.83
N GLY A 53 -13.64 -9.53 -1.97
CA GLY A 53 -14.76 -8.91 -2.70
C GLY A 53 -15.05 -7.46 -2.32
N LEU A 54 -14.39 -6.91 -1.29
CA LEU A 54 -14.57 -5.52 -0.90
C LEU A 54 -14.05 -4.59 -2.01
N ILE A 55 -14.85 -3.60 -2.37
CA ILE A 55 -14.47 -2.58 -3.36
C ILE A 55 -14.31 -1.26 -2.65
N VAL A 56 -13.16 -0.61 -2.83
CA VAL A 56 -12.81 0.64 -2.17
C VAL A 56 -12.37 1.65 -3.22
N ARG A 57 -12.83 2.87 -3.07
CA ARG A 57 -12.42 4.02 -3.89
C ARG A 57 -11.29 4.74 -3.17
N GLU A 58 -10.14 4.88 -3.84
CA GLU A 58 -8.93 5.47 -3.26
C GLU A 58 -8.49 6.69 -4.04
N PRO A 59 -8.92 7.91 -3.63
CA PRO A 59 -8.35 9.13 -4.17
C PRO A 59 -6.84 9.17 -3.95
N ILE A 60 -6.08 9.51 -4.99
CA ILE A 60 -4.63 9.66 -4.89
C ILE A 60 -4.34 11.09 -4.45
N VAL A 61 -3.71 11.22 -3.29
CA VAL A 61 -3.41 12.52 -2.69
C VAL A 61 -2.10 13.07 -3.23
N ASP A 62 -1.06 12.22 -3.31
CA ASP A 62 0.26 12.66 -3.77
C ASP A 62 1.09 11.48 -4.25
N ILE A 63 1.88 11.70 -5.30
CA ILE A 63 2.94 10.81 -5.76
C ILE A 63 4.21 11.65 -5.79
N ASP A 64 5.10 11.43 -4.85
CA ASP A 64 6.34 12.17 -4.72
C ASP A 64 7.52 11.28 -5.13
N ASP A 65 7.97 11.42 -6.38
CA ASP A 65 9.07 10.61 -6.91
C ASP A 65 10.40 10.90 -6.21
N LYS A 66 10.59 12.09 -5.70
CA LYS A 66 11.83 12.48 -5.02
C LYS A 66 11.92 11.84 -3.63
N ALA A 67 10.84 11.91 -2.86
CA ALA A 67 10.76 11.27 -1.56
C ALA A 67 10.44 9.78 -1.66
N GLN A 68 10.01 9.31 -2.84
CA GLN A 68 9.55 7.95 -3.10
C GLN A 68 8.42 7.57 -2.14
N ARG A 69 7.39 8.41 -2.14
CA ARG A 69 6.25 8.31 -1.23
C ARG A 69 4.94 8.47 -2.00
N LEU A 70 4.03 7.53 -1.78
CA LEU A 70 2.67 7.55 -2.32
C LEU A 70 1.69 7.79 -1.16
N VAL A 71 0.75 8.71 -1.36
CA VAL A 71 -0.29 9.04 -0.37
C VAL A 71 -1.66 8.89 -1.02
N TRP A 72 -2.56 8.20 -0.34
CA TRP A 72 -3.94 8.07 -0.80
C TRP A 72 -4.91 8.12 0.38
N SER A 73 -6.18 8.39 0.09
CA SER A 73 -7.26 8.23 1.05
C SER A 73 -8.16 7.09 0.60
N ALA A 74 -9.12 6.71 1.43
CA ALA A 74 -10.12 5.71 1.07
C ALA A 74 -11.50 6.19 1.46
N ILE A 75 -12.47 5.91 0.59
CA ILE A 75 -13.87 6.29 0.78
C ILE A 75 -14.72 5.03 0.70
N GLY A 76 -15.57 4.84 1.69
CA GLY A 76 -16.47 3.70 1.75
C GLY A 76 -16.24 2.84 2.98
N GLY A 77 -17.11 1.83 3.15
CA GLY A 77 -17.06 0.94 4.29
C GLY A 77 -17.49 1.61 5.59
N SER A 78 -17.01 1.08 6.71
CA SER A 78 -17.35 1.55 8.05
C SER A 78 -16.44 2.66 8.58
N LEU A 79 -15.42 3.07 7.79
CA LEU A 79 -14.50 4.11 8.20
C LEU A 79 -15.07 5.49 7.90
N THR A 80 -14.90 6.42 8.84
CA THR A 80 -15.28 7.83 8.66
C THR A 80 -14.10 8.67 8.18
N HIS A 81 -12.90 8.16 8.34
CA HIS A 81 -11.67 8.77 7.84
C HIS A 81 -10.64 7.68 7.56
N TYR A 82 -9.93 7.79 6.46
CA TYR A 82 -8.76 6.96 6.18
C TYR A 82 -7.80 7.71 5.27
N ASN A 83 -6.57 7.84 5.71
CA ASN A 83 -5.49 8.41 4.92
C ASN A 83 -4.24 7.54 5.13
N ALA A 84 -3.56 7.19 4.06
CA ALA A 84 -2.44 6.27 4.13
C ALA A 84 -1.27 6.74 3.28
N SER A 85 -0.07 6.28 3.64
CA SER A 85 1.12 6.48 2.84
C SER A 85 1.96 5.22 2.79
N VAL A 86 2.66 5.03 1.67
CA VAL A 86 3.72 4.03 1.53
C VAL A 86 4.97 4.76 1.05
N GLN A 87 6.07 4.56 1.75
CA GLN A 87 7.34 5.22 1.45
C GLN A 87 8.49 4.22 1.44
N VAL A 88 9.44 4.45 0.54
CA VAL A 88 10.58 3.56 0.31
C VAL A 88 11.84 4.20 0.89
N PHE A 89 12.63 3.40 1.61
CA PHE A 89 13.88 3.84 2.23
C PHE A 89 14.99 2.84 1.98
N ALA A 90 16.23 3.34 1.91
CA ALA A 90 17.39 2.49 2.01
C ALA A 90 17.51 1.94 3.44
N ASN A 91 17.89 0.67 3.58
CA ASN A 91 18.21 0.09 4.87
C ASN A 91 19.73 -0.10 4.99
N MET A 92 20.25 -0.07 6.22
CA MET A 92 21.71 -0.11 6.46
C MET A 92 22.36 -1.42 6.03
N ASP A 93 21.60 -2.50 5.93
CA ASP A 93 22.10 -3.83 5.51
C ASP A 93 22.08 -4.04 3.99
N GLY A 94 21.80 -2.99 3.22
CA GLY A 94 21.71 -3.06 1.77
C GLY A 94 20.35 -3.48 1.24
N GLN A 95 19.40 -3.82 2.12
CA GLN A 95 18.03 -4.10 1.71
C GLN A 95 17.24 -2.81 1.53
N THR A 96 16.04 -2.94 0.99
CA THR A 96 15.09 -1.83 0.85
C THR A 96 14.00 -1.98 1.90
N ARG A 97 13.68 -0.90 2.58
CA ARG A 97 12.62 -0.86 3.59
C ARG A 97 11.41 -0.14 3.03
N VAL A 98 10.24 -0.74 3.19
CA VAL A 98 8.95 -0.17 2.78
C VAL A 98 8.11 0.05 4.03
N VAL A 99 7.61 1.26 4.21
CA VAL A 99 6.82 1.65 5.39
C VAL A 99 5.43 2.06 4.94
N TRP A 100 4.41 1.41 5.49
CA TRP A 100 3.00 1.74 5.27
C TRP A 100 2.43 2.31 6.57
N ILE A 101 1.93 3.54 6.51
CA ILE A 101 1.28 4.21 7.63
C ILE A 101 -0.16 4.51 7.24
N ALA A 102 -1.11 4.24 8.14
CA ALA A 102 -2.51 4.58 7.95
C ALA A 102 -3.05 5.29 9.19
N ASP A 103 -3.71 6.41 8.97
CA ASP A 103 -4.42 7.16 9.99
C ASP A 103 -5.92 7.02 9.73
N LEU A 104 -6.69 6.63 10.74
CA LEU A 104 -8.09 6.26 10.52
C LEU A 104 -9.02 6.59 11.69
N LEU A 105 -10.30 6.69 11.37
CA LEU A 105 -11.41 6.79 12.28
C LEU A 105 -12.55 5.86 11.78
N PRO A 106 -13.35 5.25 12.63
CA PRO A 106 -13.27 5.32 14.09
C PRO A 106 -12.09 4.54 14.65
N HIS A 107 -11.68 4.88 15.86
CA HIS A 107 -10.55 4.25 16.54
C HIS A 107 -10.70 2.72 16.66
N GLU A 108 -11.91 2.25 16.87
CA GLU A 108 -12.24 0.82 17.05
C GLU A 108 -11.91 -0.03 15.82
N ALA A 109 -11.81 0.56 14.65
CA ALA A 109 -11.45 -0.15 13.42
C ALA A 109 -9.95 -0.50 13.32
N ALA A 110 -9.12 0.02 14.21
CA ALA A 110 -7.65 -0.13 14.13
C ALA A 110 -7.20 -1.59 14.12
N ARG A 111 -7.83 -2.45 14.90
CA ARG A 111 -7.46 -3.87 14.97
C ARG A 111 -7.63 -4.56 13.61
N ASP A 112 -8.80 -4.43 13.02
CA ASP A 112 -9.11 -5.10 11.75
C ASP A 112 -8.29 -4.54 10.60
N ILE A 113 -8.11 -3.23 10.56
CA ILE A 113 -7.26 -2.58 9.55
C ILE A 113 -5.80 -2.99 9.71
N GLY A 114 -5.31 -3.08 10.96
CA GLY A 114 -3.94 -3.53 11.22
C GLY A 114 -3.69 -4.96 10.74
N LEU A 115 -4.63 -5.87 10.94
CA LEU A 115 -4.54 -7.23 10.44
C LEU A 115 -4.55 -7.28 8.91
N MET A 116 -5.40 -6.47 8.28
CA MET A 116 -5.45 -6.34 6.83
C MET A 116 -4.11 -5.81 6.28
N MET A 117 -3.55 -4.80 6.92
CA MET A 117 -2.25 -4.25 6.51
C MET A 117 -1.13 -5.29 6.63
N GLU A 118 -1.13 -6.12 7.68
CA GLU A 118 -0.16 -7.21 7.81
C GLU A 118 -0.26 -8.22 6.66
N GLN A 119 -1.47 -8.60 6.28
CA GLN A 119 -1.70 -9.49 5.15
C GLN A 119 -1.17 -8.87 3.85
N GLY A 120 -1.49 -7.61 3.61
CA GLY A 120 -1.01 -6.87 2.44
C GLY A 120 0.51 -6.78 2.40
N MET A 121 1.15 -6.50 3.53
CA MET A 121 2.61 -6.41 3.62
C MET A 121 3.31 -7.75 3.38
N THR A 122 2.73 -8.85 3.85
CA THR A 122 3.27 -10.18 3.58
C THR A 122 3.26 -10.48 2.07
N VAL A 123 2.16 -10.20 1.40
CA VAL A 123 2.05 -10.38 -0.06
C VAL A 123 3.02 -9.47 -0.80
N MET A 124 3.11 -8.21 -0.37
CA MET A 124 4.03 -7.22 -0.96
C MET A 124 5.48 -7.68 -0.86
N LYS A 125 5.90 -8.14 0.31
CA LYS A 125 7.26 -8.64 0.51
C LYS A 125 7.56 -9.80 -0.43
N ASP A 126 6.68 -10.79 -0.49
CA ASP A 126 6.88 -11.96 -1.36
C ASP A 126 6.98 -11.55 -2.84
N THR A 127 6.15 -10.62 -3.25
CA THR A 127 6.12 -10.13 -4.64
C THR A 127 7.38 -9.36 -4.98
N LEU A 128 7.81 -8.45 -4.11
CA LEU A 128 9.01 -7.63 -4.32
C LEU A 128 10.28 -8.48 -4.25
N ASP A 129 10.35 -9.45 -3.34
CA ASP A 129 11.50 -10.33 -3.24
C ASP A 129 11.71 -11.13 -4.54
N ARG A 130 10.63 -11.49 -5.24
CA ARG A 130 10.72 -12.16 -6.54
C ARG A 130 11.30 -11.28 -7.64
N LEU A 131 11.15 -9.96 -7.55
CA LEU A 131 11.76 -9.03 -8.51
C LEU A 131 13.29 -9.05 -8.42
N ALA A 132 13.83 -9.32 -7.25
CA ALA A 132 15.28 -9.39 -7.06
C ALA A 132 15.89 -10.68 -7.60
N GLY A 133 15.08 -11.58 -8.02
CA GLY A 133 15.51 -12.86 -8.58
C GLY A 133 15.39 -13.95 -7.56
#